data_18ba621dd28acbb49fd10e0517b54c29
#
_entry.id   18ba621dd28acbb49fd10e0517b54c29
#
_cell.length_a   1.000
_cell.length_b   1.000
_cell.length_c   1.000
_cell.angle_alpha   90.00
_cell.angle_beta   90.00
_cell.angle_gamma   90.00
#
_symmetry.space_group_name_H-M   'P 1'
#
loop_
_entity.id
_entity.type
_entity.pdbx_description
1 polymer ?
#
loop_
_entity_poly.entity_id
_entity_poly.type
_entity_poly.pdbx_seq_one_letter_code
_entity_poly.pdbx_strand_id
1 'polypeptide(L)'
;MRNEKEVQTEDSKETGDDASSLAPQKGTQRGGSIPKGIQEAVERIARSGGTPLLVADGAKILGAVHLKDILKQGIKERLQQLRRMGIRSVMITGDTPLTAAAIAAEAGVDDFIAQARPETKLQVIRRYQQEGHLVAMIGDGTNDAPALAQADVAVAMNAGTQVAREAANMIDLDSNPTKLLDIVEVGKQILITRGALTTFSIANDVAKYFAILPAVLGEKYPLLKVLNIMHLATPKSAVLSAVIFNALIIPLLIPLALRGVRYREGSAMALLRRNLLIYGVGGVLVPFLGIKLIDLILVAVGFAR
;
A
#
# COMPACT_ATOMS: atom_id res chain seq x y z
N MET A 1 0.73 32.03 45.76
CA MET A 1 1.05 31.11 46.86
C MET A 1 1.83 29.98 46.19
N ARG A 2 3.18 30.10 46.15
CA ARG A 2 4.22 29.49 46.97
C ARG A 2 4.04 27.96 47.00
N ASN A 3 4.91 27.14 46.42
CA ASN A 3 6.29 26.93 46.88
C ASN A 3 7.19 26.36 45.77
N GLU A 4 8.26 27.10 45.55
CA GLU A 4 9.54 26.65 45.01
C GLU A 4 10.20 25.69 46.01
N LYS A 5 10.87 24.66 45.52
CA LYS A 5 12.03 24.05 46.19
C LYS A 5 13.11 23.80 45.15
N GLU A 6 14.04 24.74 45.11
CA GLU A 6 15.44 24.55 44.73
C GLU A 6 16.04 23.35 45.46
N VAL A 7 16.81 22.54 44.76
CA VAL A 7 17.93 21.80 45.32
C VAL A 7 19.15 22.04 44.45
N GLN A 8 20.15 22.54 45.11
CA GLN A 8 21.41 23.08 44.67
C GLN A 8 22.29 22.05 43.94
N THR A 9 23.01 22.57 42.97
CA THR A 9 24.25 22.11 42.37
C THR A 9 25.36 21.90 43.42
N GLU A 10 26.08 20.80 43.36
CA GLU A 10 27.48 20.72 43.77
C GLU A 10 28.35 20.32 42.59
N ASP A 11 29.20 21.27 42.23
CA ASP A 11 30.36 21.15 41.39
C ASP A 11 31.34 20.11 41.93
N SER A 12 31.82 19.24 41.07
CA SER A 12 33.19 18.72 41.19
C SER A 12 33.77 18.45 39.80
N LYS A 13 34.76 19.24 39.53
CA LYS A 13 35.67 19.29 38.41
C LYS A 13 36.54 18.04 38.25
N GLU A 14 36.94 17.87 36.95
CA GLU A 14 38.20 17.25 36.50
C GLU A 14 38.23 15.71 36.54
N THR A 15 38.54 15.03 35.47
CA THR A 15 39.63 15.13 34.48
C THR A 15 39.42 14.17 33.31
N GLY A 16 39.78 14.59 32.14
CA GLY A 16 40.51 14.04 31.05
C GLY A 16 40.43 12.55 30.67
N ASP A 17 40.25 12.40 29.35
CA ASP A 17 40.75 11.31 28.52
C ASP A 17 40.38 9.87 28.87
N ASP A 18 39.47 9.28 28.06
CA ASP A 18 39.78 8.13 27.23
C ASP A 18 38.53 7.63 26.49
N ALA A 19 38.27 8.22 25.31
CA ALA A 19 37.35 7.66 24.35
C ALA A 19 38.04 6.63 23.44
N SER A 20 38.66 5.62 24.05
CA SER A 20 39.25 4.51 23.29
C SER A 20 39.38 3.24 24.15
N SER A 21 38.25 2.60 24.48
CA SER A 21 38.31 1.17 24.86
C SER A 21 36.92 0.56 25.06
N LEU A 22 36.04 0.62 24.07
CA LEU A 22 34.97 -0.38 23.94
C LEU A 22 35.37 -1.38 22.83
N ALA A 23 36.59 -1.92 22.98
CA ALA A 23 36.90 -3.21 22.37
C ALA A 23 36.03 -4.27 23.06
N PRO A 24 35.45 -5.24 22.29
CA PRO A 24 34.73 -6.34 22.89
C PRO A 24 35.67 -7.02 23.88
N GLN A 25 35.26 -7.06 25.15
CA GLN A 25 35.99 -7.82 26.15
C GLN A 25 36.13 -9.24 25.61
N LYS A 26 37.36 -9.66 25.30
CA LYS A 26 37.74 -11.04 25.09
C LYS A 26 37.35 -11.80 26.35
N GLY A 27 36.13 -12.35 26.32
CA GLY A 27 35.74 -13.35 27.30
C GLY A 27 36.80 -14.44 27.27
N THR A 28 37.38 -14.71 28.40
CA THR A 28 38.35 -15.75 28.67
C THR A 28 37.92 -17.03 27.94
N GLN A 29 38.65 -17.38 26.91
CA GLN A 29 38.52 -18.68 26.22
C GLN A 29 38.96 -19.76 27.22
N ARG A 30 38.04 -20.21 28.08
CA ARG A 30 38.10 -21.57 28.62
C ARG A 30 37.42 -22.48 27.62
N GLY A 31 38.25 -23.06 26.72
CA GLY A 31 37.82 -23.94 25.65
C GLY A 31 37.18 -25.24 26.15
N GLY A 32 35.88 -25.19 26.34
CA GLY A 32 35.06 -26.39 26.32
C GLY A 32 34.55 -26.58 24.90
N SER A 33 34.93 -27.63 24.21
CA SER A 33 34.34 -27.96 22.91
C SER A 33 32.87 -28.27 23.10
N ILE A 34 31.97 -27.59 22.31
CA ILE A 34 30.55 -27.92 22.30
C ILE A 34 30.39 -29.40 21.90
N PRO A 35 29.75 -30.25 22.74
CA PRO A 35 29.51 -31.65 22.38
C PRO A 35 28.84 -31.77 21.01
N LYS A 36 29.30 -32.71 20.16
CA LYS A 36 28.76 -32.91 18.80
C LYS A 36 27.25 -33.04 18.76
N GLY A 37 26.65 -33.75 19.71
CA GLY A 37 25.20 -33.92 19.78
C GLY A 37 24.42 -32.60 20.03
N ILE A 38 25.04 -31.62 20.77
CA ILE A 38 24.46 -30.29 20.96
C ILE A 38 24.59 -29.47 19.67
N GLN A 39 25.72 -29.56 18.98
CA GLN A 39 25.94 -28.86 17.72
C GLN A 39 24.94 -29.32 16.65
N GLU A 40 24.74 -30.65 16.54
CA GLU A 40 23.72 -31.23 15.65
C GLU A 40 22.30 -30.80 16.01
N ALA A 41 21.99 -30.70 17.31
CA ALA A 41 20.70 -30.20 17.77
C ALA A 41 20.49 -28.71 17.39
N VAL A 42 21.52 -27.87 17.56
CA VAL A 42 21.51 -26.46 17.17
C VAL A 42 21.24 -26.32 15.66
N GLU A 43 21.99 -27.05 14.83
CA GLU A 43 21.79 -27.03 13.38
C GLU A 43 20.40 -27.52 12.97
N ARG A 44 19.91 -28.59 13.57
CA ARG A 44 18.57 -29.12 13.29
C ARG A 44 17.47 -28.11 13.65
N ILE A 45 17.59 -27.45 14.82
CA ILE A 45 16.65 -26.38 15.23
C ILE A 45 16.71 -25.21 14.22
N ALA A 46 17.89 -24.73 13.87
CA ALA A 46 18.05 -23.63 12.93
C ALA A 46 17.49 -23.97 11.53
N ARG A 47 17.73 -25.19 11.03
CA ARG A 47 17.18 -25.66 9.73
C ARG A 47 15.65 -25.80 9.75
N SER A 48 15.03 -25.99 10.92
CA SER A 48 13.57 -26.01 11.06
C SER A 48 12.93 -24.62 11.18
N GLY A 49 13.71 -23.54 11.04
CA GLY A 49 13.25 -22.16 11.19
C GLY A 49 13.10 -21.72 12.62
N GLY A 50 13.71 -22.43 13.57
CA GLY A 50 13.73 -22.07 14.97
C GLY A 50 15.02 -21.38 15.39
N THR A 51 14.96 -20.63 16.50
CA THR A 51 16.13 -20.04 17.17
C THR A 51 16.61 -20.95 18.29
N PRO A 52 17.82 -21.55 18.19
CA PRO A 52 18.38 -22.39 19.23
C PRO A 52 18.93 -21.52 20.38
N LEU A 53 18.45 -21.73 21.59
CA LEU A 53 19.03 -21.17 22.81
C LEU A 53 19.74 -22.26 23.58
N LEU A 54 21.05 -22.07 23.82
CA LEU A 54 21.83 -22.99 24.64
C LEU A 54 21.65 -22.66 26.12
N VAL A 55 21.41 -23.71 26.92
CA VAL A 55 21.34 -23.61 28.36
C VAL A 55 22.59 -24.26 28.94
N ALA A 56 23.31 -23.52 29.79
CA ALA A 56 24.53 -23.99 30.42
C ALA A 56 24.53 -23.69 31.92
N ASP A 57 25.14 -24.58 32.69
CA ASP A 57 25.46 -24.37 34.09
C ASP A 57 26.99 -24.33 34.23
N GLY A 58 27.53 -23.16 34.48
CA GLY A 58 28.97 -22.91 34.44
C GLY A 58 29.57 -23.26 33.09
N ALA A 59 30.48 -24.23 33.06
CA ALA A 59 31.13 -24.71 31.83
C ALA A 59 30.40 -25.89 31.16
N LYS A 60 29.32 -26.41 31.76
CA LYS A 60 28.57 -27.58 31.27
C LYS A 60 27.34 -27.14 30.54
N ILE A 61 27.25 -27.52 29.21
CA ILE A 61 26.05 -27.33 28.44
C ILE A 61 25.04 -28.39 28.85
N LEU A 62 23.85 -27.96 29.27
CA LEU A 62 22.75 -28.82 29.71
C LEU A 62 21.84 -29.25 28.52
N GLY A 63 21.69 -28.39 27.53
CA GLY A 63 20.86 -28.66 26.39
C GLY A 63 20.62 -27.45 25.49
N ALA A 64 19.75 -27.62 24.52
CA ALA A 64 19.28 -26.55 23.62
C ALA A 64 17.74 -26.43 23.71
N VAL A 65 17.25 -25.21 23.87
CA VAL A 65 15.81 -24.89 23.81
C VAL A 65 15.50 -24.46 22.39
N HIS A 66 14.45 -25.02 21.82
CA HIS A 66 13.93 -24.67 20.51
C HIS A 66 12.85 -23.58 20.64
N LEU A 67 13.17 -22.36 20.26
CA LEU A 67 12.20 -21.31 20.08
C LEU A 67 11.82 -21.25 18.60
N LYS A 68 10.52 -21.34 18.31
CA LYS A 68 10.01 -21.22 16.94
C LYS A 68 8.82 -20.30 16.94
N ASP A 69 8.90 -19.25 16.12
CA ASP A 69 7.75 -18.40 15.82
C ASP A 69 6.81 -19.14 14.87
N ILE A 70 5.53 -19.09 15.18
CA ILE A 70 4.50 -19.68 14.33
C ILE A 70 4.08 -18.63 13.32
N LEU A 71 4.27 -18.93 12.03
CA LEU A 71 3.76 -18.08 10.98
C LEU A 71 2.23 -18.01 11.05
N LYS A 72 1.68 -16.81 10.89
CA LYS A 72 0.23 -16.64 10.84
C LYS A 72 -0.35 -17.37 9.65
N GLN A 73 -1.50 -18.01 9.86
CA GLN A 73 -2.20 -18.74 8.81
C GLN A 73 -2.54 -17.83 7.62
N GLY A 74 -2.37 -18.34 6.41
CA GLY A 74 -2.70 -17.62 5.19
C GLY A 74 -1.64 -16.61 4.71
N ILE A 75 -0.47 -16.49 5.39
CA ILE A 75 0.57 -15.53 4.98
C ILE A 75 1.12 -15.85 3.58
N LYS A 76 1.31 -17.13 3.28
CA LYS A 76 1.86 -17.58 1.99
C LYS A 76 0.95 -17.23 0.81
N GLU A 77 -0.34 -17.47 0.97
CA GLU A 77 -1.37 -17.13 -0.03
C GLU A 77 -1.45 -15.63 -0.25
N ARG A 78 -1.38 -14.84 0.82
CA ARG A 78 -1.40 -13.38 0.76
C ARG A 78 -0.15 -12.79 0.10
N LEU A 79 1.03 -13.31 0.38
CA LEU A 79 2.28 -12.92 -0.30
C LEU A 79 2.26 -13.30 -1.78
N GLN A 80 1.66 -14.45 -2.15
CA GLN A 80 1.44 -14.80 -3.55
C GLN A 80 0.48 -13.81 -4.25
N GLN A 81 -0.57 -13.34 -3.57
CA GLN A 81 -1.44 -12.30 -4.13
C GLN A 81 -0.69 -10.99 -4.34
N LEU A 82 0.13 -10.54 -3.38
CA LEU A 82 1.00 -9.36 -3.57
C LEU A 82 1.91 -9.51 -4.79
N ARG A 83 2.52 -10.70 -4.96
CA ARG A 83 3.35 -11.00 -6.13
C ARG A 83 2.59 -10.90 -7.46
N ARG A 84 1.34 -11.42 -7.52
CA ARG A 84 0.46 -11.27 -8.70
C ARG A 84 0.11 -9.80 -9.00
N MET A 85 0.10 -8.98 -7.97
CA MET A 85 -0.10 -7.53 -8.09
C MET A 85 1.17 -6.78 -8.51
N GLY A 86 2.30 -7.48 -8.73
CA GLY A 86 3.59 -6.91 -9.10
C GLY A 86 4.36 -6.32 -7.91
N ILE A 87 4.02 -6.71 -6.67
CA ILE A 87 4.70 -6.25 -5.45
C ILE A 87 5.65 -7.35 -5.01
N ARG A 88 6.93 -6.98 -4.85
CA ARG A 88 7.99 -7.87 -4.35
C ARG A 88 8.04 -7.78 -2.83
N SER A 89 8.14 -8.94 -2.18
CA SER A 89 8.25 -9.05 -0.72
C SER A 89 9.68 -9.42 -0.32
N VAL A 90 10.25 -8.69 0.63
CA VAL A 90 11.60 -8.93 1.16
C VAL A 90 11.51 -9.02 2.69
N MET A 91 11.95 -10.13 3.25
CA MET A 91 12.04 -10.30 4.70
C MET A 91 13.39 -9.82 5.19
N ILE A 92 13.41 -8.93 6.20
CA ILE A 92 14.64 -8.44 6.81
C ILE A 92 14.62 -8.81 8.30
N THR A 93 15.50 -9.69 8.70
CA THR A 93 15.54 -10.22 10.08
C THR A 93 16.94 -10.19 10.68
N GLY A 94 17.00 -10.11 12.01
CA GLY A 94 18.25 -10.28 12.78
C GLY A 94 18.70 -11.73 12.92
N ASP A 95 17.88 -12.70 12.52
CA ASP A 95 18.15 -14.13 12.64
C ASP A 95 19.35 -14.58 11.82
N THR A 96 19.81 -15.80 12.15
CA THR A 96 20.87 -16.46 11.38
C THR A 96 20.42 -16.77 9.95
N PRO A 97 21.34 -16.89 8.97
CA PRO A 97 20.98 -17.18 7.59
C PRO A 97 20.19 -18.49 7.43
N LEU A 98 20.48 -19.51 8.23
CA LEU A 98 19.76 -20.80 8.19
C LEU A 98 18.30 -20.64 8.65
N THR A 99 18.10 -19.97 9.79
CA THR A 99 16.75 -19.70 10.32
C THR A 99 15.97 -18.80 9.37
N ALA A 100 16.58 -17.74 8.89
CA ALA A 100 15.97 -16.80 7.95
C ALA A 100 15.56 -17.48 6.63
N ALA A 101 16.41 -18.33 6.07
CA ALA A 101 16.10 -19.08 4.85
C ALA A 101 14.92 -20.03 5.04
N ALA A 102 14.84 -20.72 6.18
CA ALA A 102 13.74 -21.63 6.49
C ALA A 102 12.41 -20.87 6.63
N ILE A 103 12.40 -19.75 7.38
CA ILE A 103 11.22 -18.90 7.56
C ILE A 103 10.80 -18.28 6.20
N ALA A 104 11.74 -17.79 5.42
CA ALA A 104 11.47 -17.20 4.11
C ALA A 104 10.82 -18.19 3.15
N ALA A 105 11.30 -19.43 3.13
CA ALA A 105 10.74 -20.51 2.32
C ALA A 105 9.33 -20.91 2.79
N GLU A 106 9.11 -20.99 4.11
CA GLU A 106 7.81 -21.32 4.71
C GLU A 106 6.78 -20.20 4.43
N ALA A 107 7.17 -18.93 4.61
CA ALA A 107 6.34 -17.77 4.35
C ALA A 107 6.12 -17.52 2.85
N GLY A 108 7.05 -17.91 2.00
CA GLY A 108 6.97 -17.71 0.55
C GLY A 108 7.30 -16.29 0.12
N VAL A 109 8.18 -15.57 0.84
CA VAL A 109 8.69 -14.26 0.42
C VAL A 109 9.59 -14.40 -0.83
N ASP A 110 9.78 -13.29 -1.55
CA ASP A 110 10.58 -13.28 -2.78
C ASP A 110 12.08 -13.26 -2.49
N ASP A 111 12.48 -12.65 -1.36
CA ASP A 111 13.87 -12.49 -0.97
C ASP A 111 13.99 -12.34 0.54
N PHE A 112 15.19 -12.51 1.11
CA PHE A 112 15.42 -12.27 2.52
C PHE A 112 16.83 -11.75 2.80
N ILE A 113 16.96 -10.97 3.89
CA ILE A 113 18.22 -10.47 4.41
C ILE A 113 18.32 -10.89 5.87
N ALA A 114 19.31 -11.72 6.17
CA ALA A 114 19.59 -12.24 7.51
C ALA A 114 20.61 -11.37 8.25
N GLN A 115 20.72 -11.54 9.58
CA GLN A 115 21.66 -10.82 10.45
C GLN A 115 21.60 -9.30 10.28
N ALA A 116 20.43 -8.78 9.95
CA ALA A 116 20.23 -7.37 9.70
C ALA A 116 20.26 -6.58 11.01
N ARG A 117 21.06 -5.51 11.04
CA ARG A 117 21.04 -4.49 12.09
C ARG A 117 20.04 -3.39 11.71
N PRO A 118 19.66 -2.50 12.65
CA PRO A 118 18.76 -1.38 12.33
C PRO A 118 19.25 -0.54 11.15
N GLU A 119 20.57 -0.28 11.07
CA GLU A 119 21.20 0.47 10.00
C GLU A 119 21.06 -0.25 8.65
N THR A 120 21.17 -1.58 8.65
CA THR A 120 20.99 -2.40 7.44
C THR A 120 19.56 -2.28 6.90
N LYS A 121 18.55 -2.30 7.79
CA LYS A 121 17.15 -2.12 7.41
C LYS A 121 16.93 -0.78 6.70
N LEU A 122 17.46 0.30 7.29
CA LEU A 122 17.40 1.63 6.73
C LEU A 122 18.10 1.74 5.36
N GLN A 123 19.32 1.16 5.23
CA GLN A 123 20.08 1.18 3.99
C GLN A 123 19.35 0.43 2.85
N VAL A 124 18.72 -0.70 3.16
CA VAL A 124 17.96 -1.48 2.18
C VAL A 124 16.78 -0.67 1.63
N ILE A 125 16.03 0.03 2.50
CA ILE A 125 14.92 0.90 2.07
C ILE A 125 15.45 2.00 1.16
N ARG A 126 16.50 2.71 1.57
CA ARG A 126 17.10 3.78 0.77
C ARG A 126 17.59 3.30 -0.60
N ARG A 127 18.18 2.11 -0.65
CA ARG A 127 18.63 1.52 -1.92
C ARG A 127 17.45 1.29 -2.87
N TYR A 128 16.37 0.67 -2.42
CA TYR A 128 15.19 0.47 -3.26
C TYR A 128 14.54 1.79 -3.70
N GLN A 129 14.51 2.79 -2.82
CA GLN A 129 14.02 4.13 -3.17
C GLN A 129 14.89 4.81 -4.22
N GLN A 130 16.23 4.69 -4.13
CA GLN A 130 17.17 5.19 -5.15
C GLN A 130 17.03 4.49 -6.49
N GLU A 131 16.64 3.21 -6.48
CA GLU A 131 16.31 2.43 -7.69
C GLU A 131 14.94 2.83 -8.29
N GLY A 132 14.23 3.78 -7.68
CA GLY A 132 12.93 4.29 -8.15
C GLY A 132 11.72 3.47 -7.68
N HIS A 133 11.88 2.60 -6.69
CA HIS A 133 10.79 1.82 -6.13
C HIS A 133 10.12 2.55 -4.96
N LEU A 134 8.80 2.40 -4.86
CA LEU A 134 8.06 2.74 -3.64
C LEU A 134 8.19 1.58 -2.65
N VAL A 135 8.56 1.90 -1.42
CA VAL A 135 8.85 0.91 -0.37
C VAL A 135 7.81 1.01 0.75
N ALA A 136 7.12 -0.10 1.00
CA ALA A 136 6.31 -0.28 2.20
C ALA A 136 7.11 -1.07 3.24
N MET A 137 7.18 -0.58 4.47
CA MET A 137 7.82 -1.24 5.61
C MET A 137 6.77 -1.64 6.65
N ILE A 138 6.89 -2.88 7.13
CA ILE A 138 6.11 -3.36 8.27
C ILE A 138 7.09 -3.70 9.39
N GLY A 139 6.82 -3.23 10.59
CA GLY A 139 7.67 -3.49 11.75
C GLY A 139 6.94 -3.32 13.07
N ASP A 140 7.51 -3.88 14.13
CA ASP A 140 6.93 -3.85 15.48
C ASP A 140 7.94 -3.44 16.57
N GLY A 141 9.24 -3.50 16.25
CA GLY A 141 10.33 -3.23 17.19
C GLY A 141 10.80 -1.79 17.20
N THR A 142 11.40 -1.38 18.33
CA THR A 142 12.10 -0.09 18.44
C THR A 142 13.22 0.03 17.39
N ASN A 143 13.86 -1.08 17.06
CA ASN A 143 14.92 -1.16 16.05
C ASN A 143 14.40 -0.93 14.62
N ASP A 144 13.10 -0.99 14.41
CA ASP A 144 12.45 -0.76 13.11
C ASP A 144 12.10 0.71 12.87
N ALA A 145 12.03 1.51 13.92
CA ALA A 145 11.56 2.89 13.85
C ALA A 145 12.32 3.77 12.82
N PRO A 146 13.66 3.75 12.70
CA PRO A 146 14.35 4.50 11.68
C PRO A 146 14.01 4.05 10.25
N ALA A 147 13.78 2.74 10.05
CA ALA A 147 13.39 2.16 8.78
C ALA A 147 11.92 2.48 8.45
N LEU A 148 11.02 2.43 9.44
CA LEU A 148 9.63 2.84 9.31
C LEU A 148 9.53 4.32 8.92
N ALA A 149 10.27 5.20 9.59
CA ALA A 149 10.26 6.64 9.29
C ALA A 149 10.80 6.96 7.88
N GLN A 150 11.68 6.12 7.32
CA GLN A 150 12.25 6.31 5.98
C GLN A 150 11.33 5.78 4.87
N ALA A 151 10.52 4.76 5.14
CA ALA A 151 9.69 4.11 4.12
C ALA A 151 8.61 5.05 3.58
N ASP A 152 8.23 4.88 2.30
CA ASP A 152 7.13 5.63 1.68
C ASP A 152 5.79 5.31 2.33
N VAL A 153 5.62 4.05 2.75
CA VAL A 153 4.47 3.57 3.52
C VAL A 153 4.99 2.77 4.70
N ALA A 154 4.68 3.22 5.91
CA ALA A 154 5.09 2.59 7.15
C ALA A 154 3.88 2.05 7.92
N VAL A 155 3.90 0.76 8.23
CA VAL A 155 2.86 0.08 9.00
C VAL A 155 3.45 -0.49 10.27
N ALA A 156 3.01 -0.01 11.43
CA ALA A 156 3.36 -0.61 12.72
C ALA A 156 2.28 -1.57 13.18
N MET A 157 2.70 -2.64 13.84
CA MET A 157 1.78 -3.55 14.52
C MET A 157 1.24 -2.92 15.80
N ASN A 158 -0.03 -3.14 16.13
CA ASN A 158 -0.62 -2.65 17.39
C ASN A 158 0.11 -3.21 18.63
N ALA A 159 0.56 -4.46 18.55
CA ALA A 159 1.38 -5.09 19.58
C ALA A 159 2.84 -4.57 19.60
N GLY A 160 3.22 -3.74 18.64
CA GLY A 160 4.56 -3.17 18.54
C GLY A 160 4.86 -2.11 19.59
N THR A 161 6.13 -1.73 19.68
CA THR A 161 6.59 -0.69 20.61
C THR A 161 5.98 0.67 20.27
N GLN A 162 5.89 1.54 21.29
CA GLN A 162 5.37 2.89 21.07
C GLN A 162 6.21 3.66 20.04
N VAL A 163 7.53 3.50 20.08
CA VAL A 163 8.46 4.16 19.13
C VAL A 163 8.20 3.72 17.69
N ALA A 164 7.93 2.43 17.44
CA ALA A 164 7.56 1.93 16.11
C ALA A 164 6.22 2.51 15.65
N ARG A 165 5.23 2.60 16.54
CA ARG A 165 3.91 3.17 16.23
C ARG A 165 3.97 4.66 15.91
N GLU A 166 4.82 5.43 16.62
CA GLU A 166 5.02 6.85 16.35
C GLU A 166 5.78 7.11 15.04
N ALA A 167 6.66 6.20 14.63
CA ALA A 167 7.40 6.29 13.38
C ALA A 167 6.58 5.88 12.14
N ALA A 168 5.45 5.20 12.32
CA ALA A 168 4.63 4.68 11.23
C ALA A 168 3.53 5.65 10.79
N ASN A 169 3.13 5.56 9.50
CA ASN A 169 1.96 6.30 8.98
C ASN A 169 0.64 5.60 9.31
N MET A 170 0.67 4.30 9.53
CA MET A 170 -0.49 3.45 9.79
C MET A 170 -0.22 2.47 10.92
N ILE A 171 -1.28 2.09 11.64
CA ILE A 171 -1.22 1.06 12.67
C ILE A 171 -2.19 -0.06 12.29
N ASP A 172 -1.65 -1.27 12.18
CA ASP A 172 -2.46 -2.48 12.02
C ASP A 172 -2.96 -2.97 13.38
N LEU A 173 -4.25 -2.76 13.64
CA LEU A 173 -4.86 -3.07 14.94
C LEU A 173 -4.90 -4.58 15.23
N ASP A 174 -4.95 -5.41 14.21
CA ASP A 174 -4.97 -6.87 14.33
C ASP A 174 -3.56 -7.46 14.48
N SER A 175 -2.53 -6.63 14.36
CA SER A 175 -1.11 -7.05 14.33
C SER A 175 -0.88 -8.20 13.33
N ASN A 176 -1.46 -8.08 12.15
CA ASN A 176 -1.40 -9.09 11.10
C ASN A 176 -0.77 -8.54 9.82
N PRO A 177 0.48 -8.91 9.49
CA PRO A 177 1.19 -8.39 8.32
C PRO A 177 0.46 -8.66 6.99
N THR A 178 -0.47 -9.61 6.96
CA THR A 178 -1.28 -9.87 5.76
C THR A 178 -2.27 -8.75 5.43
N LYS A 179 -2.56 -7.86 6.38
CA LYS A 179 -3.42 -6.67 6.18
C LYS A 179 -2.83 -5.66 5.19
N LEU A 180 -1.52 -5.70 4.96
CA LEU A 180 -0.91 -4.89 3.90
C LEU A 180 -1.58 -5.13 2.54
N LEU A 181 -1.97 -6.37 2.24
CA LEU A 181 -2.70 -6.67 1.01
C LEU A 181 -4.02 -5.89 0.94
N ASP A 182 -4.80 -5.88 2.02
CA ASP A 182 -6.08 -5.16 2.06
C ASP A 182 -5.87 -3.64 1.85
N ILE A 183 -4.81 -3.08 2.44
CA ILE A 183 -4.42 -1.67 2.26
C ILE A 183 -4.09 -1.38 0.79
N VAL A 184 -3.29 -2.25 0.16
CA VAL A 184 -2.90 -2.10 -1.25
C VAL A 184 -4.12 -2.26 -2.17
N GLU A 185 -5.01 -3.22 -1.90
CA GLU A 185 -6.24 -3.41 -2.67
C GLU A 185 -7.15 -2.20 -2.61
N VAL A 186 -7.39 -1.67 -1.40
CA VAL A 186 -8.19 -0.45 -1.20
C VAL A 186 -7.56 0.75 -1.90
N GLY A 187 -6.26 0.95 -1.76
CA GLY A 187 -5.53 2.02 -2.44
C GLY A 187 -5.65 1.93 -3.97
N LYS A 188 -5.46 0.75 -4.54
CA LYS A 188 -5.63 0.50 -5.98
C LYS A 188 -7.09 0.70 -6.41
N GLN A 189 -8.07 0.26 -5.60
CA GLN A 189 -9.49 0.48 -5.89
C GLN A 189 -9.83 1.97 -5.96
N ILE A 190 -9.33 2.78 -5.03
CA ILE A 190 -9.53 4.23 -5.02
C ILE A 190 -8.95 4.88 -6.28
N LEU A 191 -7.71 4.53 -6.65
CA LEU A 191 -7.05 5.05 -7.85
C LEU A 191 -7.81 4.68 -9.13
N ILE A 192 -8.25 3.42 -9.25
CA ILE A 192 -9.02 2.94 -10.40
C ILE A 192 -10.38 3.64 -10.47
N THR A 193 -11.05 3.80 -9.35
CA THR A 193 -12.35 4.50 -9.27
C THR A 193 -12.20 5.95 -9.72
N ARG A 194 -11.19 6.65 -9.21
CA ARG A 194 -10.90 8.03 -9.62
C ARG A 194 -10.61 8.11 -11.13
N GLY A 195 -9.78 7.21 -11.66
CA GLY A 195 -9.46 7.15 -13.08
C GLY A 195 -10.70 6.86 -13.94
N ALA A 196 -11.57 5.93 -13.51
CA ALA A 196 -12.80 5.58 -14.21
C ALA A 196 -13.77 6.75 -14.26
N LEU A 197 -14.01 7.44 -13.14
CA LEU A 197 -14.88 8.61 -13.05
C LEU A 197 -14.36 9.78 -13.89
N THR A 198 -13.06 10.05 -13.85
CA THR A 198 -12.43 11.09 -14.67
C THR A 198 -12.56 10.78 -16.15
N THR A 199 -12.30 9.53 -16.57
CA THR A 199 -12.46 9.10 -17.96
C THR A 199 -13.90 9.25 -18.44
N PHE A 200 -14.87 8.83 -17.62
CA PHE A 200 -16.29 9.00 -17.92
C PHE A 200 -16.67 10.48 -18.04
N SER A 201 -16.24 11.32 -17.08
CA SER A 201 -16.57 12.76 -17.07
C SER A 201 -16.05 13.46 -18.33
N ILE A 202 -14.77 13.25 -18.68
CA ILE A 202 -14.17 13.86 -19.87
C ILE A 202 -14.89 13.38 -21.14
N ALA A 203 -15.13 12.07 -21.28
CA ALA A 203 -15.83 11.51 -22.43
C ALA A 203 -17.25 12.04 -22.54
N ASN A 204 -17.98 12.14 -21.42
CA ASN A 204 -19.32 12.68 -21.33
C ASN A 204 -19.36 14.17 -21.71
N ASP A 205 -18.40 14.98 -21.27
CA ASP A 205 -18.36 16.40 -21.59
C ASP A 205 -18.04 16.64 -23.07
N VAL A 206 -17.07 15.91 -23.63
CA VAL A 206 -16.76 15.96 -25.05
C VAL A 206 -17.98 15.53 -25.89
N ALA A 207 -18.64 14.43 -25.51
CA ALA A 207 -19.81 13.92 -26.23
C ALA A 207 -20.97 14.93 -26.27
N LYS A 208 -21.21 15.68 -25.16
CA LYS A 208 -22.23 16.72 -25.11
C LYS A 208 -21.98 17.86 -26.09
N TYR A 209 -20.74 18.28 -26.27
CA TYR A 209 -20.42 19.28 -27.26
C TYR A 209 -20.76 18.83 -28.67
N PHE A 210 -20.44 17.60 -29.03
CA PHE A 210 -20.81 17.01 -30.32
C PHE A 210 -22.32 16.81 -30.46
N ALA A 211 -23.05 16.63 -29.37
CA ALA A 211 -24.50 16.50 -29.38
C ALA A 211 -25.21 17.87 -29.56
N ILE A 212 -24.75 18.92 -28.87
CA ILE A 212 -25.46 20.19 -28.76
C ILE A 212 -25.04 21.18 -29.88
N LEU A 213 -23.74 21.35 -30.11
CA LEU A 213 -23.24 22.35 -31.05
C LEU A 213 -23.82 22.22 -32.47
N PRO A 214 -23.92 21.01 -33.08
CA PRO A 214 -24.56 20.87 -34.40
C PRO A 214 -26.03 21.24 -34.42
N ALA A 215 -26.75 20.98 -33.31
CA ALA A 215 -28.17 21.34 -33.23
C ALA A 215 -28.36 22.86 -33.05
N VAL A 216 -27.50 23.54 -32.29
CA VAL A 216 -27.62 24.98 -32.02
C VAL A 216 -27.07 25.84 -33.15
N LEU A 217 -25.91 25.44 -33.71
CA LEU A 217 -25.21 26.26 -34.72
C LEU A 217 -25.53 25.83 -36.17
N GLY A 218 -26.21 24.71 -36.37
CA GLY A 218 -26.51 24.18 -37.70
C GLY A 218 -27.39 25.09 -38.59
N GLU A 219 -28.19 25.97 -38.01
CA GLU A 219 -28.95 26.98 -38.76
C GLU A 219 -28.03 28.04 -39.36
N LYS A 220 -27.03 28.47 -38.63
CA LYS A 220 -26.08 29.52 -39.03
C LYS A 220 -24.94 28.98 -39.89
N TYR A 221 -24.52 27.73 -39.64
CA TYR A 221 -23.43 27.07 -40.35
C TYR A 221 -23.87 25.72 -40.92
N PRO A 222 -24.30 25.68 -42.22
CA PRO A 222 -24.88 24.49 -42.84
C PRO A 222 -23.98 23.24 -42.76
N LEU A 223 -22.66 23.43 -42.80
CA LEU A 223 -21.69 22.32 -42.67
C LEU A 223 -21.81 21.57 -41.34
N LEU A 224 -22.25 22.23 -40.28
CA LEU A 224 -22.44 21.59 -38.95
C LEU A 224 -23.71 20.72 -38.94
N LYS A 225 -24.67 20.90 -39.85
CA LYS A 225 -25.85 20.04 -39.93
C LYS A 225 -25.51 18.58 -40.22
N VAL A 226 -24.39 18.32 -40.94
CA VAL A 226 -23.91 16.97 -41.21
C VAL A 226 -23.52 16.24 -39.92
N LEU A 227 -23.08 16.98 -38.90
CA LEU A 227 -22.71 16.44 -37.58
C LEU A 227 -23.90 16.29 -36.62
N ASN A 228 -25.11 16.73 -37.01
CA ASN A 228 -26.31 16.57 -36.19
C ASN A 228 -26.86 15.12 -36.27
N ILE A 229 -26.09 14.19 -35.75
CA ILE A 229 -26.41 12.76 -35.71
C ILE A 229 -27.67 12.48 -34.88
N MET A 230 -27.91 13.31 -33.86
CA MET A 230 -28.98 13.08 -32.89
C MET A 230 -30.36 13.56 -33.40
N HIS A 231 -30.41 14.44 -34.38
CA HIS A 231 -31.65 15.03 -34.91
C HIS A 231 -32.55 15.54 -33.75
N LEU A 232 -31.99 16.43 -32.90
CA LEU A 232 -32.76 17.08 -31.83
C LEU A 232 -33.81 18.02 -32.40
N ALA A 233 -34.96 18.10 -31.75
CA ALA A 233 -36.16 18.76 -32.32
C ALA A 233 -35.96 20.25 -32.58
N THR A 234 -35.39 20.98 -31.61
CA THR A 234 -35.09 22.41 -31.71
C THR A 234 -33.80 22.76 -30.99
N PRO A 235 -33.14 23.89 -31.30
CA PRO A 235 -31.98 24.37 -30.51
C PRO A 235 -32.28 24.56 -29.02
N LYS A 236 -33.49 25.03 -28.70
CA LYS A 236 -33.94 25.24 -27.30
C LYS A 236 -34.09 23.92 -26.58
N SER A 237 -34.74 22.90 -27.20
CA SER A 237 -34.88 21.58 -26.58
C SER A 237 -33.55 20.88 -26.44
N ALA A 238 -32.61 21.07 -27.36
CA ALA A 238 -31.27 20.50 -27.29
C ALA A 238 -30.49 20.99 -26.03
N VAL A 239 -30.51 22.31 -25.81
CA VAL A 239 -29.86 22.91 -24.63
C VAL A 239 -30.54 22.46 -23.32
N LEU A 240 -31.88 22.50 -23.29
CA LEU A 240 -32.66 22.11 -22.12
C LEU A 240 -32.45 20.62 -21.76
N SER A 241 -32.50 19.74 -22.76
CA SER A 241 -32.23 18.31 -22.58
C SER A 241 -30.84 18.03 -22.01
N ALA A 242 -29.83 18.76 -22.48
CA ALA A 242 -28.47 18.60 -21.97
C ALA A 242 -28.31 19.11 -20.54
N VAL A 243 -28.98 20.20 -20.17
CA VAL A 243 -28.99 20.71 -18.79
C VAL A 243 -29.67 19.72 -17.85
N ILE A 244 -30.84 19.21 -18.23
CA ILE A 244 -31.58 18.20 -17.46
C ILE A 244 -30.72 16.91 -17.35
N PHE A 245 -30.12 16.46 -18.43
CA PHE A 245 -29.23 15.30 -18.39
C PHE A 245 -28.08 15.48 -17.42
N ASN A 246 -27.43 16.66 -17.40
CA ASN A 246 -26.37 16.98 -16.42
C ASN A 246 -26.87 16.94 -14.98
N ALA A 247 -28.05 17.49 -14.71
CA ALA A 247 -28.64 17.46 -13.40
C ALA A 247 -28.96 16.04 -12.91
N LEU A 248 -29.24 15.11 -13.82
CA LEU A 248 -29.53 13.72 -13.49
C LEU A 248 -28.27 12.83 -13.41
N ILE A 249 -27.30 13.03 -14.29
CA ILE A 249 -26.12 12.15 -14.35
C ILE A 249 -25.21 12.29 -13.15
N ILE A 250 -25.11 13.53 -12.57
CA ILE A 250 -24.25 13.77 -11.41
C ILE A 250 -24.71 12.96 -10.18
N PRO A 251 -25.98 13.06 -9.73
CA PRO A 251 -26.47 12.21 -8.64
C PRO A 251 -26.36 10.70 -8.94
N LEU A 252 -26.54 10.31 -10.19
CA LEU A 252 -26.44 8.90 -10.59
C LEU A 252 -25.01 8.34 -10.46
N LEU A 253 -23.99 9.19 -10.63
CA LEU A 253 -22.58 8.80 -10.48
C LEU A 253 -22.13 8.75 -9.01
N ILE A 254 -22.83 9.42 -8.07
CA ILE A 254 -22.46 9.41 -6.65
C ILE A 254 -22.38 7.98 -6.06
N PRO A 255 -23.35 7.08 -6.26
CA PRO A 255 -23.26 5.71 -5.75
C PRO A 255 -22.06 4.94 -6.32
N LEU A 256 -21.69 5.19 -7.58
CA LEU A 256 -20.50 4.60 -8.20
C LEU A 256 -19.21 5.14 -7.56
N ALA A 257 -19.17 6.45 -7.26
CA ALA A 257 -18.04 7.08 -6.59
C ALA A 257 -17.86 6.55 -5.16
N LEU A 258 -18.96 6.36 -4.42
CA LEU A 258 -18.94 5.91 -3.02
C LEU A 258 -18.63 4.41 -2.89
N ARG A 259 -19.24 3.56 -3.74
CA ARG A 259 -18.98 2.11 -3.73
C ARG A 259 -17.64 1.74 -4.35
N GLY A 260 -17.12 2.59 -5.22
CA GLY A 260 -15.91 2.34 -5.98
C GLY A 260 -16.10 1.32 -7.10
N VAL A 261 -15.15 1.33 -8.03
CA VAL A 261 -15.01 0.33 -9.09
C VAL A 261 -14.31 -0.89 -8.50
N ARG A 262 -14.92 -2.07 -8.59
CA ARG A 262 -14.33 -3.30 -8.04
C ARG A 262 -12.95 -3.55 -8.66
N TYR A 263 -11.94 -3.63 -7.79
CA TYR A 263 -10.60 -4.04 -8.19
C TYR A 263 -10.61 -5.49 -8.68
N ARG A 264 -9.89 -5.75 -9.76
CA ARG A 264 -9.57 -7.11 -10.23
C ARG A 264 -8.07 -7.21 -10.42
N GLU A 265 -7.50 -8.29 -9.95
CA GLU A 265 -6.09 -8.58 -10.15
C GLU A 265 -5.75 -8.57 -11.65
N GLY A 266 -4.66 -7.88 -12.02
CA GLY A 266 -4.23 -7.79 -13.41
C GLY A 266 -3.15 -6.73 -13.62
N SER A 267 -2.57 -6.73 -14.82
CA SER A 267 -1.58 -5.71 -15.18
C SER A 267 -2.21 -4.32 -15.28
N ALA A 268 -1.43 -3.28 -14.97
CA ALA A 268 -1.88 -1.90 -15.05
C ALA A 268 -2.46 -1.55 -16.44
N MET A 269 -1.84 -2.08 -17.51
CA MET A 269 -2.30 -1.86 -18.88
C MET A 269 -3.66 -2.51 -19.15
N ALA A 270 -3.91 -3.73 -18.65
CA ALA A 270 -5.20 -4.41 -18.80
C ALA A 270 -6.32 -3.65 -18.07
N LEU A 271 -6.03 -3.14 -16.86
CA LEU A 271 -6.97 -2.32 -16.09
C LEU A 271 -7.26 -0.99 -16.78
N LEU A 272 -6.24 -0.31 -17.29
CA LEU A 272 -6.40 0.94 -18.05
C LEU A 272 -7.26 0.72 -19.31
N ARG A 273 -6.95 -0.30 -20.13
CA ARG A 273 -7.71 -0.63 -21.34
C ARG A 273 -9.18 -0.92 -21.02
N ARG A 274 -9.44 -1.69 -19.97
CA ARG A 274 -10.81 -2.00 -19.53
C ARG A 274 -11.56 -0.75 -19.09
N ASN A 275 -10.91 0.11 -18.30
CA ASN A 275 -11.51 1.36 -17.85
C ASN A 275 -11.81 2.29 -19.02
N LEU A 276 -10.89 2.43 -19.97
CA LEU A 276 -11.08 3.24 -21.17
C LEU A 276 -12.24 2.71 -22.03
N LEU A 277 -12.35 1.39 -22.21
CA LEU A 277 -13.46 0.80 -22.95
C LEU A 277 -14.80 0.99 -22.23
N ILE A 278 -14.90 0.68 -20.94
CA ILE A 278 -16.18 0.74 -20.23
C ILE A 278 -16.61 2.19 -19.98
N TYR A 279 -15.72 3.00 -19.37
CA TYR A 279 -16.06 4.36 -18.93
C TYR A 279 -15.85 5.39 -20.04
N GLY A 280 -14.90 5.19 -20.96
CA GLY A 280 -14.71 6.06 -22.11
C GLY A 280 -15.84 5.89 -23.12
N VAL A 281 -16.07 4.67 -23.60
CA VAL A 281 -17.18 4.39 -24.55
C VAL A 281 -18.53 4.67 -23.88
N GLY A 282 -18.72 4.23 -22.61
CA GLY A 282 -19.94 4.54 -21.85
C GLY A 282 -20.15 6.04 -21.67
N GLY A 283 -19.08 6.79 -21.37
CA GLY A 283 -19.12 8.25 -21.26
C GLY A 283 -19.49 8.97 -22.55
N VAL A 284 -19.19 8.37 -23.71
CA VAL A 284 -19.64 8.88 -25.01
C VAL A 284 -21.09 8.50 -25.29
N LEU A 285 -21.47 7.24 -25.12
CA LEU A 285 -22.81 6.74 -25.52
C LEU A 285 -23.92 7.25 -24.61
N VAL A 286 -23.68 7.30 -23.29
CA VAL A 286 -24.72 7.68 -22.31
C VAL A 286 -25.29 9.08 -22.54
N PRO A 287 -24.50 10.14 -22.83
CA PRO A 287 -25.05 11.46 -23.15
C PRO A 287 -25.91 11.45 -24.45
N PHE A 288 -25.45 10.77 -25.49
CA PHE A 288 -26.24 10.70 -26.73
C PHE A 288 -27.60 10.07 -26.50
N LEU A 289 -27.67 8.95 -25.80
CA LEU A 289 -28.91 8.26 -25.46
C LEU A 289 -29.77 9.07 -24.49
N GLY A 290 -29.13 9.60 -23.40
CA GLY A 290 -29.85 10.31 -22.36
C GLY A 290 -30.43 11.64 -22.83
N ILE A 291 -29.65 12.46 -23.57
CA ILE A 291 -30.09 13.74 -24.10
C ILE A 291 -31.21 13.50 -25.15
N LYS A 292 -31.07 12.48 -26.03
CA LYS A 292 -32.10 12.17 -26.97
C LYS A 292 -33.41 11.72 -26.33
N LEU A 293 -33.33 10.89 -25.29
CA LEU A 293 -34.50 10.45 -24.54
C LEU A 293 -35.22 11.65 -23.88
N ILE A 294 -34.47 12.56 -23.27
CA ILE A 294 -35.02 13.76 -22.63
C ILE A 294 -35.64 14.69 -23.70
N ASP A 295 -34.97 14.87 -24.84
CA ASP A 295 -35.51 15.66 -25.95
C ASP A 295 -36.86 15.12 -26.42
N LEU A 296 -36.98 13.80 -26.59
CA LEU A 296 -38.25 13.15 -26.96
C LEU A 296 -39.35 13.39 -25.92
N ILE A 297 -39.02 13.33 -24.64
CA ILE A 297 -39.97 13.62 -23.55
C ILE A 297 -40.42 15.09 -23.60
N LEU A 298 -39.48 16.03 -23.78
CA LEU A 298 -39.78 17.46 -23.87
C LEU A 298 -40.68 17.77 -25.06
N VAL A 299 -40.48 17.12 -26.22
CA VAL A 299 -41.34 17.23 -27.40
C VAL A 299 -42.73 16.69 -27.09
N ALA A 300 -42.84 15.52 -26.46
CA ALA A 300 -44.12 14.89 -26.11
C ALA A 300 -44.96 15.73 -25.14
N VAL A 301 -44.29 16.41 -24.20
CA VAL A 301 -44.95 17.32 -23.23
C VAL A 301 -45.25 18.71 -23.83
N GLY A 302 -44.84 18.98 -25.07
CA GLY A 302 -45.15 20.23 -25.79
C GLY A 302 -44.18 21.40 -25.47
N PHE A 303 -43.08 21.15 -24.77
CA PHE A 303 -42.05 22.16 -24.47
C PHE A 303 -41.20 22.57 -25.69
N ALA A 304 -41.26 21.83 -26.77
CA ALA A 304 -40.44 22.02 -27.98
C ALA A 304 -41.25 22.52 -29.18
N ARG A 305 -42.41 23.10 -28.95
CA ARG A 305 -43.18 23.81 -29.95
C ARG A 305 -42.78 25.25 -30.12
#